data_c36c128ad826d36d4fb6545fb896b423
#
_entry.id   c36c128ad826d36d4fb6545fb896b423
#
_cell.length_a   1.000
_cell.length_b   1.000
_cell.length_c   1.000
_cell.angle_alpha   90.00
_cell.angle_beta   90.00
_cell.angle_gamma   90.00
#
_symmetry.space_group_name_H-M   'P 1'
#
loop_
_entity.id
_entity.type
_entity.pdbx_description
1 polymer ?
#
loop_
_entity_poly.entity_id
_entity_poly.type
_entity_poly.pdbx_seq_one_letter_code
_entity_poly.pdbx_strand_id
1 'polypeptide(L)'
;MSLGLDPNDPDEVCLDVYQEHFETPFIVGTVQYYTQESALFLAENSVTDYLKKAEDRLREEEDRVQRSLCTNTRNKLISQCEHVLIREHAELLWGSFKSLLDCDKEEDLHRMYTLLSRIPEGLEPLRRCFEAHVKQASLSAISRLIGQEGNTDSLDPKAYVDALLEVHQKHFETVNSSFKGEAGFEASFDKACREFVNRNAATGTSSARSSGLIAKYADMLLKKNSKVAEEDDLESKLGHVVSTTFFPCSDRFLSTILGDPLQVS
;
A
#
# COMPACT_ATOMS: atom_id res chain seq x y z
N MET A 1 -35.56 15.68 37.07
CA MET A 1 -35.42 14.21 36.95
C MET A 1 -33.96 13.91 36.75
N SER A 2 -33.30 13.25 37.67
CA SER A 2 -31.89 12.85 37.55
C SER A 2 -31.83 11.56 36.73
N LEU A 3 -31.62 11.68 35.43
CA LEU A 3 -31.51 10.56 34.49
C LEU A 3 -30.06 10.01 34.53
N GLY A 4 -29.64 9.41 35.62
CA GLY A 4 -28.29 8.83 35.65
C GLY A 4 -27.68 8.66 37.05
N LEU A 5 -28.46 8.73 38.09
CA LEU A 5 -28.01 8.34 39.43
C LEU A 5 -28.67 7.02 39.82
N ASP A 6 -27.89 6.08 40.36
CA ASP A 6 -28.42 4.85 40.95
C ASP A 6 -29.23 5.23 42.18
N PRO A 7 -30.50 4.75 42.32
CA PRO A 7 -31.31 5.01 43.48
C PRO A 7 -30.70 4.48 44.80
N ASN A 8 -29.79 3.51 44.70
CA ASN A 8 -29.15 2.87 45.86
C ASN A 8 -27.74 3.41 46.16
N ASP A 9 -27.12 4.07 45.18
CA ASP A 9 -25.82 4.74 45.32
C ASP A 9 -25.81 6.07 44.52
N PRO A 10 -26.07 7.21 45.22
CA PRO A 10 -26.14 8.53 44.59
C PRO A 10 -24.83 9.01 43.94
N ASP A 11 -23.70 8.39 44.25
CA ASP A 11 -22.39 8.72 43.72
C ASP A 11 -22.02 7.88 42.47
N GLU A 12 -22.79 6.83 42.15
CA GLU A 12 -22.60 6.00 40.98
C GLU A 12 -23.53 6.44 39.84
N VAL A 13 -22.93 6.83 38.73
CA VAL A 13 -23.64 7.25 37.52
C VAL A 13 -24.20 6.02 36.81
N CYS A 14 -25.49 5.74 37.01
CA CYS A 14 -26.18 4.66 36.27
C CYS A 14 -26.62 5.17 34.90
N LEU A 15 -25.98 4.64 33.84
CA LEU A 15 -26.28 4.98 32.45
C LEU A 15 -27.33 4.05 31.81
N ASP A 16 -27.96 3.14 32.58
CA ASP A 16 -28.86 2.13 32.02
C ASP A 16 -30.06 2.77 31.30
N VAL A 17 -30.68 3.78 31.90
CA VAL A 17 -31.80 4.53 31.28
C VAL A 17 -31.36 5.22 29.98
N TYR A 18 -30.14 5.78 29.98
CA TYR A 18 -29.57 6.40 28.77
C TYR A 18 -29.31 5.35 27.69
N GLN A 19 -28.74 4.21 28.07
CA GLN A 19 -28.40 3.14 27.12
C GLN A 19 -29.66 2.49 26.52
N GLU A 20 -30.65 2.19 27.33
CA GLU A 20 -31.89 1.52 26.92
C GLU A 20 -32.79 2.44 26.09
N HIS A 21 -32.97 3.69 26.51
CA HIS A 21 -33.94 4.59 25.88
C HIS A 21 -33.38 5.54 24.83
N PHE A 22 -32.05 5.70 24.76
CA PHE A 22 -31.41 6.57 23.78
C PHE A 22 -30.30 5.87 22.98
N GLU A 23 -29.22 5.38 23.65
CA GLU A 23 -28.03 4.87 22.95
C GLU A 23 -28.37 3.72 22.00
N THR A 24 -29.03 2.68 22.49
CA THR A 24 -29.37 1.49 21.71
C THR A 24 -30.31 1.79 20.55
N PRO A 25 -31.47 2.47 20.74
CA PRO A 25 -32.33 2.84 19.61
C PRO A 25 -31.65 3.75 18.60
N PHE A 26 -30.81 4.68 19.05
CA PHE A 26 -30.09 5.60 18.19
C PHE A 26 -29.08 4.85 17.31
N ILE A 27 -28.27 3.95 17.88
CA ILE A 27 -27.31 3.14 17.11
C ILE A 27 -28.03 2.25 16.11
N VAL A 28 -29.08 1.55 16.52
CA VAL A 28 -29.89 0.69 15.64
C VAL A 28 -30.48 1.48 14.47
N GLY A 29 -31.06 2.64 14.74
CA GLY A 29 -31.60 3.52 13.69
C GLY A 29 -30.54 4.00 12.72
N THR A 30 -29.33 4.36 13.22
CA THR A 30 -28.21 4.77 12.38
C THR A 30 -27.70 3.62 11.50
N VAL A 31 -27.56 2.41 12.04
CA VAL A 31 -27.19 1.20 11.29
C VAL A 31 -28.19 0.93 10.17
N GLN A 32 -29.47 0.92 10.48
CA GLN A 32 -30.52 0.70 9.48
C GLN A 32 -30.49 1.75 8.35
N TYR A 33 -30.30 3.01 8.70
CA TYR A 33 -30.19 4.10 7.75
C TYR A 33 -29.01 3.89 6.80
N TYR A 34 -27.81 3.64 7.32
CA TYR A 34 -26.62 3.47 6.49
C TYR A 34 -26.63 2.15 5.68
N THR A 35 -27.21 1.07 6.19
CA THR A 35 -27.39 -0.16 5.41
C THR A 35 -28.25 0.11 4.17
N GLN A 36 -29.33 0.85 4.30
CA GLN A 36 -30.21 1.18 3.17
C GLN A 36 -29.53 2.19 2.23
N GLU A 37 -28.94 3.26 2.77
CA GLU A 37 -28.27 4.30 1.97
C GLU A 37 -27.11 3.72 1.16
N SER A 38 -26.26 2.88 1.76
CA SER A 38 -25.10 2.28 1.07
C SER A 38 -25.53 1.32 -0.05
N ALA A 39 -26.53 0.48 0.20
CA ALA A 39 -27.04 -0.45 -0.79
C ALA A 39 -27.65 0.27 -2.00
N LEU A 40 -28.51 1.28 -1.76
CA LEU A 40 -29.09 2.09 -2.83
C LEU A 40 -28.03 2.86 -3.61
N PHE A 41 -27.07 3.44 -2.94
CA PHE A 41 -26.00 4.21 -3.59
C PHE A 41 -25.12 3.33 -4.48
N LEU A 42 -24.73 2.14 -4.03
CA LEU A 42 -23.94 1.19 -4.80
C LEU A 42 -24.68 0.59 -6.00
N ALA A 43 -26.01 0.56 -5.96
CA ALA A 43 -26.82 0.11 -7.11
C ALA A 43 -26.78 1.11 -8.28
N GLU A 44 -26.54 2.38 -8.02
CA GLU A 44 -26.63 3.45 -9.02
C GLU A 44 -25.29 4.13 -9.35
N ASN A 45 -24.28 3.93 -8.51
CA ASN A 45 -23.01 4.66 -8.60
C ASN A 45 -21.79 3.74 -8.65
N SER A 46 -20.65 4.32 -9.04
CA SER A 46 -19.38 3.60 -9.08
C SER A 46 -18.79 3.36 -7.67
N VAL A 47 -17.86 2.39 -7.57
CA VAL A 47 -17.12 2.14 -6.33
C VAL A 47 -16.29 3.37 -5.90
N THR A 48 -15.73 4.12 -6.84
CA THR A 48 -14.96 5.33 -6.55
C THR A 48 -15.84 6.43 -5.94
N ASP A 49 -17.07 6.60 -6.41
CA ASP A 49 -18.02 7.51 -5.81
C ASP A 49 -18.47 7.04 -4.42
N TYR A 50 -18.62 5.72 -4.27
CA TYR A 50 -18.93 5.13 -2.97
C TYR A 50 -17.82 5.36 -1.93
N LEU A 51 -16.53 5.22 -2.32
CA LEU A 51 -15.41 5.51 -1.42
C LEU A 51 -15.48 6.94 -0.86
N LYS A 52 -15.77 7.92 -1.72
CA LYS A 52 -15.95 9.34 -1.30
C LYS A 52 -17.11 9.47 -0.33
N LYS A 53 -18.25 8.87 -0.67
CA LYS A 53 -19.45 8.93 0.17
C LYS A 53 -19.22 8.28 1.54
N ALA A 54 -18.60 7.11 1.60
CA ALA A 54 -18.30 6.43 2.85
C ALA A 54 -17.36 7.24 3.74
N GLU A 55 -16.31 7.85 3.14
CA GLU A 55 -15.39 8.76 3.84
C GLU A 55 -16.14 9.97 4.43
N ASP A 56 -17.00 10.61 3.65
CA ASP A 56 -17.77 11.76 4.08
C ASP A 56 -18.75 11.39 5.21
N ARG A 57 -19.45 10.26 5.10
CA ARG A 57 -20.38 9.79 6.13
C ARG A 57 -19.69 9.48 7.46
N LEU A 58 -18.54 8.81 7.42
CA LEU A 58 -17.76 8.56 8.63
C LEU A 58 -17.28 9.84 9.29
N ARG A 59 -16.85 10.83 8.50
CA ARG A 59 -16.45 12.14 8.99
C ARG A 59 -17.63 12.90 9.63
N GLU A 60 -18.80 12.88 8.98
CA GLU A 60 -20.02 13.49 9.52
C GLU A 60 -20.42 12.87 10.86
N GLU A 61 -20.33 11.54 11.00
CA GLU A 61 -20.62 10.87 12.27
C GLU A 61 -19.57 11.16 13.34
N GLU A 62 -18.29 11.17 13.02
CA GLU A 62 -17.22 11.57 13.94
C GLU A 62 -17.44 12.97 14.47
N ASP A 63 -17.78 13.93 13.62
CA ASP A 63 -18.09 15.31 13.98
C ASP A 63 -19.36 15.42 14.85
N ARG A 64 -20.40 14.65 14.52
CA ARG A 64 -21.65 14.62 15.31
C ARG A 64 -21.42 14.13 16.73
N VAL A 65 -20.68 13.03 16.81
CA VAL A 65 -20.38 12.37 18.08
C VAL A 65 -19.51 13.25 18.98
N GLN A 66 -18.49 13.89 18.39
CA GLN A 66 -17.58 14.75 19.15
C GLN A 66 -18.32 15.92 19.83
N ARG A 67 -19.41 16.41 19.22
CA ARG A 67 -20.17 17.54 19.73
C ARG A 67 -21.26 17.16 20.73
N SER A 68 -21.81 15.95 20.64
CA SER A 68 -23.12 15.66 21.25
C SER A 68 -23.20 14.40 22.09
N LEU A 69 -22.22 13.49 22.03
CA LEU A 69 -22.32 12.18 22.67
C LEU A 69 -21.16 11.90 23.63
N CYS A 70 -21.41 11.06 24.64
CA CYS A 70 -20.36 10.60 25.53
C CYS A 70 -19.38 9.65 24.82
N THR A 71 -18.16 9.56 25.34
CA THR A 71 -17.06 8.79 24.72
C THR A 71 -17.42 7.32 24.50
N ASN A 72 -18.19 6.72 25.39
CA ASN A 72 -18.57 5.31 25.32
C ASN A 72 -19.52 5.04 24.15
N THR A 73 -20.55 5.88 23.99
CA THR A 73 -21.48 5.84 22.83
C THR A 73 -20.78 6.12 21.54
N ARG A 74 -19.78 7.03 21.56
CA ARG A 74 -18.95 7.35 20.40
C ARG A 74 -18.30 6.10 19.80
N ASN A 75 -17.55 5.35 20.60
CA ASN A 75 -16.81 4.20 20.11
C ASN A 75 -17.75 3.13 19.52
N LYS A 76 -18.89 2.89 20.19
CA LYS A 76 -19.91 1.95 19.72
C LYS A 76 -20.50 2.39 18.37
N LEU A 77 -20.89 3.66 18.26
CA LEU A 77 -21.49 4.19 17.04
C LEU A 77 -20.52 4.13 15.85
N ILE A 78 -19.29 4.64 16.01
CA ILE A 78 -18.30 4.64 14.93
C ILE A 78 -17.97 3.21 14.49
N SER A 79 -17.78 2.28 15.42
CA SER A 79 -17.55 0.87 15.08
C SER A 79 -18.71 0.25 14.28
N GLN A 80 -19.95 0.60 14.58
CA GLN A 80 -21.12 0.14 13.82
C GLN A 80 -21.19 0.81 12.44
N CYS A 81 -20.86 2.09 12.32
CA CYS A 81 -20.76 2.77 11.04
C CYS A 81 -19.65 2.16 10.15
N GLU A 82 -18.49 1.88 10.72
CA GLU A 82 -17.38 1.19 10.02
C GLU A 82 -17.81 -0.22 9.56
N HIS A 83 -18.55 -0.93 10.37
CA HIS A 83 -19.07 -2.24 10.00
C HIS A 83 -19.99 -2.15 8.78
N VAL A 84 -20.97 -1.26 8.81
CA VAL A 84 -21.98 -1.15 7.72
C VAL A 84 -21.40 -0.52 6.47
N LEU A 85 -20.62 0.57 6.61
CA LEU A 85 -20.13 1.32 5.46
C LEU A 85 -18.87 0.70 4.82
N ILE A 86 -18.10 -0.10 5.58
CA ILE A 86 -16.84 -0.64 5.06
C ILE A 86 -16.89 -2.17 5.04
N ARG A 87 -17.11 -2.84 6.19
CA ARG A 87 -16.96 -4.29 6.28
C ARG A 87 -17.98 -5.05 5.44
N GLU A 88 -19.24 -4.63 5.43
CA GLU A 88 -20.29 -5.27 4.61
C GLU A 88 -20.02 -5.16 3.10
N HIS A 89 -19.26 -4.15 2.67
CA HIS A 89 -18.91 -3.93 1.27
C HIS A 89 -17.45 -4.26 0.93
N ALA A 90 -16.69 -4.84 1.86
CA ALA A 90 -15.26 -5.07 1.73
C ALA A 90 -14.90 -5.93 0.50
N GLU A 91 -15.67 -6.97 0.20
CA GLU A 91 -15.48 -7.83 -0.98
C GLU A 91 -15.55 -7.03 -2.30
N LEU A 92 -16.52 -6.13 -2.40
CA LEU A 92 -16.67 -5.25 -3.56
C LEU A 92 -15.50 -4.28 -3.69
N LEU A 93 -15.07 -3.69 -2.57
CA LEU A 93 -13.94 -2.78 -2.53
C LEU A 93 -12.64 -3.50 -2.93
N TRP A 94 -12.35 -4.67 -2.36
CA TRP A 94 -11.18 -5.49 -2.73
C TRP A 94 -11.19 -5.86 -4.22
N GLY A 95 -12.36 -6.22 -4.76
CA GLY A 95 -12.51 -6.58 -6.17
C GLY A 95 -12.20 -5.44 -7.14
N SER A 96 -12.41 -4.19 -6.73
CA SER A 96 -12.13 -3.00 -7.55
C SER A 96 -10.69 -2.49 -7.46
N PHE A 97 -9.92 -2.93 -6.45
CA PHE A 97 -8.57 -2.43 -6.16
C PHE A 97 -7.59 -2.59 -7.33
N LYS A 98 -7.62 -3.73 -8.00
CA LYS A 98 -6.77 -3.97 -9.17
C LYS A 98 -7.02 -2.96 -10.29
N SER A 99 -8.27 -2.65 -10.57
CA SER A 99 -8.63 -1.65 -11.59
C SER A 99 -8.12 -0.25 -11.25
N LEU A 100 -8.13 0.11 -9.96
CA LEU A 100 -7.58 1.39 -9.50
C LEU A 100 -6.05 1.44 -9.67
N LEU A 101 -5.35 0.34 -9.40
CA LEU A 101 -3.91 0.20 -9.64
C LEU A 101 -3.58 0.29 -11.14
N ASP A 102 -4.33 -0.43 -12.00
CA ASP A 102 -4.14 -0.45 -13.44
C ASP A 102 -4.37 0.94 -14.08
N CYS A 103 -5.21 1.77 -13.46
CA CYS A 103 -5.53 3.13 -13.93
C CYS A 103 -4.76 4.24 -13.20
N ASP A 104 -3.82 3.91 -12.33
CA ASP A 104 -3.02 4.85 -11.52
C ASP A 104 -3.89 5.91 -10.79
N LYS A 105 -5.01 5.46 -10.15
CA LYS A 105 -5.96 6.30 -9.43
C LYS A 105 -5.52 6.56 -7.98
N GLU A 106 -4.47 7.35 -7.80
CA GLU A 106 -3.81 7.58 -6.50
C GLU A 106 -4.77 8.03 -5.39
N GLU A 107 -5.64 8.99 -5.67
CA GLU A 107 -6.60 9.49 -4.67
C GLU A 107 -7.60 8.41 -4.23
N ASP A 108 -8.11 7.61 -5.16
CA ASP A 108 -9.07 6.56 -4.86
C ASP A 108 -8.39 5.37 -4.17
N LEU A 109 -7.14 5.06 -4.53
CA LEU A 109 -6.28 4.10 -3.82
C LEU A 109 -6.05 4.55 -2.36
N HIS A 110 -5.74 5.82 -2.16
CA HIS A 110 -5.55 6.40 -0.83
C HIS A 110 -6.84 6.34 0.02
N ARG A 111 -7.99 6.67 -0.56
CA ARG A 111 -9.30 6.56 0.13
C ARG A 111 -9.61 5.11 0.50
N MET A 112 -9.41 4.18 -0.44
CA MET A 112 -9.62 2.75 -0.19
C MET A 112 -8.72 2.24 0.94
N TYR A 113 -7.44 2.59 0.92
CA TYR A 113 -6.49 2.29 1.99
C TYR A 113 -6.98 2.86 3.34
N THR A 114 -7.34 4.15 3.36
CA THR A 114 -7.79 4.83 4.59
C THR A 114 -9.05 4.19 5.17
N LEU A 115 -10.03 3.83 4.34
CA LEU A 115 -11.27 3.18 4.79
C LEU A 115 -11.00 1.76 5.29
N LEU A 116 -10.32 0.94 4.49
CA LEU A 116 -10.06 -0.47 4.83
C LEU A 116 -9.08 -0.65 6.00
N SER A 117 -8.21 0.34 6.27
CA SER A 117 -7.35 0.33 7.46
C SER A 117 -8.12 0.43 8.79
N ARG A 118 -9.38 0.86 8.76
CA ARG A 118 -10.26 1.01 9.93
C ARG A 118 -10.88 -0.31 10.39
N ILE A 119 -10.87 -1.33 9.54
CA ILE A 119 -11.46 -2.64 9.86
C ILE A 119 -10.38 -3.71 10.02
N PRO A 120 -10.57 -4.69 10.92
CA PRO A 120 -9.65 -5.81 11.08
C PRO A 120 -9.45 -6.55 9.75
N GLU A 121 -8.20 -6.88 9.42
CA GLU A 121 -7.80 -7.63 8.20
C GLU A 121 -8.16 -6.95 6.87
N GLY A 122 -8.64 -5.69 6.89
CA GLY A 122 -9.10 -4.97 5.70
C GLY A 122 -8.01 -4.76 4.65
N LEU A 123 -6.75 -4.62 5.07
CA LEU A 123 -5.61 -4.35 4.17
C LEU A 123 -4.97 -5.62 3.57
N GLU A 124 -5.17 -6.79 4.16
CA GLU A 124 -4.47 -8.00 3.73
C GLU A 124 -4.78 -8.40 2.27
N PRO A 125 -6.03 -8.37 1.79
CA PRO A 125 -6.33 -8.61 0.37
C PRO A 125 -5.70 -7.57 -0.56
N LEU A 126 -5.62 -6.30 -0.14
CA LEU A 126 -4.99 -5.23 -0.92
C LEU A 126 -3.49 -5.48 -1.08
N ARG A 127 -2.79 -5.84 0.01
CA ARG A 127 -1.35 -6.15 -0.01
C ARG A 127 -1.03 -7.29 -0.97
N ARG A 128 -1.82 -8.37 -0.94
CA ARG A 128 -1.67 -9.51 -1.87
C ARG A 128 -1.92 -9.11 -3.32
N CYS A 129 -2.95 -8.31 -3.57
CA CYS A 129 -3.26 -7.80 -4.90
C CYS A 129 -2.15 -6.88 -5.42
N PHE A 130 -1.63 -6.00 -4.56
CA PHE A 130 -0.51 -5.10 -4.88
C PHE A 130 0.77 -5.89 -5.21
N GLU A 131 1.15 -6.89 -4.39
CA GLU A 131 2.28 -7.79 -4.68
C GLU A 131 2.15 -8.43 -6.07
N ALA A 132 0.98 -8.98 -6.38
CA ALA A 132 0.73 -9.60 -7.67
C ALA A 132 0.78 -8.60 -8.83
N HIS A 133 0.24 -7.38 -8.63
CA HIS A 133 0.26 -6.30 -9.62
C HIS A 133 1.70 -5.85 -9.93
N VAL A 134 2.53 -5.62 -8.92
CA VAL A 134 3.96 -5.24 -9.09
C VAL A 134 4.71 -6.32 -9.87
N LYS A 135 4.55 -7.59 -9.51
CA LYS A 135 5.16 -8.72 -10.25
C LYS A 135 4.74 -8.73 -11.72
N GLN A 136 3.45 -8.59 -11.99
CA GLN A 136 2.92 -8.61 -13.35
C GLN A 136 3.42 -7.43 -14.19
N ALA A 137 3.43 -6.23 -13.62
CA ALA A 137 3.93 -5.03 -14.26
C ALA A 137 5.42 -5.17 -14.63
N SER A 138 6.22 -5.69 -13.69
CA SER A 138 7.65 -5.92 -13.86
C SER A 138 7.95 -6.96 -14.96
N LEU A 139 7.26 -8.10 -14.91
CA LEU A 139 7.39 -9.14 -15.93
C LEU A 139 7.01 -8.63 -17.32
N SER A 140 5.96 -7.82 -17.41
CA SER A 140 5.51 -7.21 -18.66
C SER A 140 6.51 -6.20 -19.21
N ALA A 141 7.17 -5.40 -18.34
CA ALA A 141 8.20 -4.44 -18.74
C ALA A 141 9.42 -5.15 -19.35
N ILE A 142 9.92 -6.19 -18.68
CA ILE A 142 11.06 -6.98 -19.19
C ILE A 142 10.70 -7.75 -20.47
N SER A 143 9.50 -8.32 -20.57
CA SER A 143 9.05 -9.02 -21.78
C SER A 143 8.96 -8.09 -22.99
N ARG A 144 8.50 -6.84 -22.78
CA ARG A 144 8.48 -5.82 -23.85
C ARG A 144 9.89 -5.46 -24.31
N LEU A 145 10.83 -5.30 -23.38
CA LEU A 145 12.22 -5.00 -23.69
C LEU A 145 12.85 -6.10 -24.56
N ILE A 146 12.67 -7.38 -24.19
CA ILE A 146 13.19 -8.51 -24.95
C ILE A 146 12.55 -8.59 -26.35
N GLY A 147 11.24 -8.34 -26.45
CA GLY A 147 10.54 -8.32 -27.74
C GLY A 147 11.03 -7.24 -28.69
N GLN A 148 11.54 -6.13 -28.20
CA GLN A 148 12.13 -5.06 -29.01
C GLN A 148 13.53 -5.40 -29.48
N GLU A 149 14.35 -6.09 -28.69
CA GLU A 149 15.74 -6.43 -29.03
C GLU A 149 15.89 -7.76 -29.81
N GLY A 150 14.82 -8.55 -29.91
CA GLY A 150 14.76 -9.76 -30.76
C GLY A 150 15.54 -10.96 -30.24
N ASN A 151 16.43 -10.81 -29.24
CA ASN A 151 17.21 -11.91 -28.67
C ASN A 151 17.61 -11.61 -27.21
N THR A 152 17.41 -12.57 -26.34
CA THR A 152 17.82 -12.47 -24.92
C THR A 152 19.34 -12.41 -24.72
N ASP A 153 20.12 -12.87 -25.67
CA ASP A 153 21.60 -12.92 -25.56
C ASP A 153 22.27 -11.57 -25.85
N SER A 154 21.58 -10.67 -26.58
CA SER A 154 22.06 -9.32 -26.92
C SER A 154 21.48 -8.22 -26.02
N LEU A 155 20.78 -8.58 -24.93
CA LEU A 155 20.12 -7.62 -24.05
C LEU A 155 21.10 -6.60 -23.47
N ASP A 156 20.86 -5.31 -23.74
CA ASP A 156 21.66 -4.22 -23.20
C ASP A 156 21.53 -4.16 -21.66
N PRO A 157 22.64 -4.29 -20.91
CA PRO A 157 22.62 -4.21 -19.46
C PRO A 157 22.00 -2.91 -18.93
N LYS A 158 22.23 -1.78 -19.62
CA LYS A 158 21.67 -0.49 -19.22
C LYS A 158 20.16 -0.48 -19.38
N ALA A 159 19.63 -0.87 -20.55
CA ALA A 159 18.19 -0.91 -20.79
C ALA A 159 17.46 -1.84 -19.82
N TYR A 160 18.09 -2.97 -19.45
CA TYR A 160 17.56 -3.91 -18.44
C TYR A 160 17.43 -3.28 -17.06
N VAL A 161 18.50 -2.61 -16.60
CA VAL A 161 18.49 -1.98 -15.25
C VAL A 161 17.56 -0.77 -15.24
N ASP A 162 17.55 0.06 -16.27
CA ASP A 162 16.65 1.21 -16.38
C ASP A 162 15.17 0.76 -16.31
N ALA A 163 14.80 -0.33 -16.98
CA ALA A 163 13.45 -0.89 -16.91
C ALA A 163 13.09 -1.41 -15.50
N LEU A 164 14.03 -2.02 -14.79
CA LEU A 164 13.80 -2.44 -13.39
C LEU A 164 13.60 -1.23 -12.47
N LEU A 165 14.42 -0.19 -12.62
CA LEU A 165 14.35 1.02 -11.82
C LEU A 165 13.06 1.81 -12.07
N GLU A 166 12.62 1.92 -13.32
CA GLU A 166 11.37 2.59 -13.68
C GLU A 166 10.16 1.94 -12.97
N VAL A 167 10.07 0.62 -13.04
CA VAL A 167 9.00 -0.12 -12.36
C VAL A 167 9.09 0.02 -10.84
N HIS A 168 10.31 -0.07 -10.29
CA HIS A 168 10.53 0.12 -8.86
C HIS A 168 10.09 1.51 -8.41
N GLN A 169 10.58 2.56 -9.06
CA GLN A 169 10.28 3.95 -8.70
C GLN A 169 8.77 4.22 -8.71
N LYS A 170 8.08 3.80 -9.78
CA LYS A 170 6.63 3.97 -9.91
C LYS A 170 5.87 3.36 -8.71
N HIS A 171 6.17 2.11 -8.36
CA HIS A 171 5.44 1.43 -7.28
C HIS A 171 5.89 1.87 -5.88
N PHE A 172 7.14 2.27 -5.72
CA PHE A 172 7.62 2.90 -4.49
C PHE A 172 6.90 4.22 -4.22
N GLU A 173 6.71 5.05 -5.25
CA GLU A 173 5.90 6.28 -5.16
C GLU A 173 4.45 5.95 -4.77
N THR A 174 3.84 4.93 -5.36
CA THR A 174 2.49 4.48 -4.98
C THR A 174 2.41 4.07 -3.51
N VAL A 175 3.40 3.33 -2.98
CA VAL A 175 3.43 2.94 -1.56
C VAL A 175 3.49 4.18 -0.66
N ASN A 176 4.30 5.17 -1.00
CA ASN A 176 4.44 6.36 -0.18
C ASN A 176 3.26 7.31 -0.30
N SER A 177 2.76 7.58 -1.53
CA SER A 177 1.67 8.54 -1.76
C SER A 177 0.31 7.97 -1.37
N SER A 178 -0.04 6.77 -1.86
CA SER A 178 -1.36 6.19 -1.64
C SER A 178 -1.49 5.42 -0.33
N PHE A 179 -0.44 4.72 0.11
CA PHE A 179 -0.48 3.86 1.30
C PHE A 179 0.34 4.39 2.48
N LYS A 180 0.85 5.62 2.40
CA LYS A 180 1.58 6.33 3.48
C LYS A 180 2.80 5.55 4.03
N GLY A 181 3.47 4.76 3.22
CA GLY A 181 4.60 3.94 3.67
C GLY A 181 4.19 2.87 4.69
N GLU A 182 2.99 2.29 4.57
CA GLU A 182 2.52 1.27 5.50
C GLU A 182 3.40 0.00 5.38
N ALA A 183 3.94 -0.47 6.51
CA ALA A 183 4.94 -1.53 6.56
C ALA A 183 4.56 -2.84 5.86
N GLY A 184 3.26 -3.20 5.84
CA GLY A 184 2.78 -4.38 5.15
C GLY A 184 2.80 -4.23 3.62
N PHE A 185 2.53 -3.03 3.09
CA PHE A 185 2.70 -2.73 1.68
C PHE A 185 4.17 -2.65 1.27
N GLU A 186 5.04 -2.06 2.12
CA GLU A 186 6.49 -2.07 1.89
C GLU A 186 7.01 -3.51 1.84
N ALA A 187 6.64 -4.37 2.78
CA ALA A 187 7.05 -5.77 2.79
C ALA A 187 6.55 -6.55 1.56
N SER A 188 5.32 -6.29 1.10
CA SER A 188 4.75 -6.88 -0.11
C SER A 188 5.47 -6.40 -1.37
N PHE A 189 5.83 -5.13 -1.42
CA PHE A 189 6.63 -4.52 -2.48
C PHE A 189 8.02 -5.15 -2.55
N ASP A 190 8.75 -5.21 -1.45
CA ASP A 190 10.07 -5.82 -1.35
C ASP A 190 10.06 -7.29 -1.77
N LYS A 191 9.04 -8.03 -1.37
CA LYS A 191 8.88 -9.43 -1.77
C LYS A 191 8.66 -9.55 -3.27
N ALA A 192 7.83 -8.71 -3.86
CA ALA A 192 7.62 -8.66 -5.30
C ALA A 192 8.92 -8.33 -6.04
N CYS A 193 9.67 -7.30 -5.58
CA CYS A 193 10.95 -6.89 -6.16
C CYS A 193 11.97 -8.03 -6.17
N ARG A 194 12.15 -8.72 -5.05
CA ARG A 194 13.05 -9.88 -4.96
C ARG A 194 12.67 -11.00 -5.94
N GLU A 195 11.39 -11.23 -6.11
CA GLU A 195 10.93 -12.31 -6.96
C GLU A 195 11.13 -11.98 -8.45
N PHE A 196 10.74 -10.79 -8.91
CA PHE A 196 10.85 -10.45 -10.32
C PHE A 196 12.29 -10.21 -10.78
N VAL A 197 13.18 -9.71 -9.91
CA VAL A 197 14.61 -9.58 -10.26
C VAL A 197 15.24 -10.94 -10.48
N ASN A 198 14.88 -11.93 -9.66
CA ASN A 198 15.46 -13.27 -9.76
C ASN A 198 14.78 -14.17 -10.81
N ARG A 199 13.52 -13.88 -11.18
CA ARG A 199 12.72 -14.69 -12.11
C ARG A 199 11.95 -13.83 -13.09
N ASN A 200 12.53 -13.56 -14.24
CA ASN A 200 11.89 -12.84 -15.33
C ASN A 200 12.27 -13.43 -16.68
N ALA A 201 11.74 -12.89 -17.77
CA ALA A 201 11.98 -13.40 -19.11
C ALA A 201 13.47 -13.30 -19.55
N ALA A 202 14.23 -12.35 -19.01
CA ALA A 202 15.65 -12.20 -19.27
C ALA A 202 16.52 -13.24 -18.54
N THR A 203 16.07 -13.69 -17.35
CA THR A 203 16.81 -14.68 -16.55
C THR A 203 16.63 -16.10 -17.07
N GLY A 204 15.51 -16.40 -17.73
CA GLY A 204 15.17 -17.77 -18.13
C GLY A 204 15.15 -18.70 -16.92
N THR A 205 15.97 -19.79 -16.97
CA THR A 205 16.09 -20.76 -15.87
C THR A 205 17.19 -20.41 -14.85
N SER A 206 18.00 -19.37 -15.08
CA SER A 206 19.16 -19.02 -14.24
C SER A 206 19.08 -17.60 -13.68
N SER A 207 18.92 -17.49 -12.35
CA SER A 207 18.97 -16.21 -11.63
C SER A 207 20.33 -15.48 -11.78
N ALA A 208 21.41 -16.23 -12.05
CA ALA A 208 22.75 -15.66 -12.27
C ALA A 208 22.83 -14.70 -13.46
N ARG A 209 21.87 -14.75 -14.40
CA ARG A 209 21.85 -13.86 -15.56
C ARG A 209 21.45 -12.44 -15.20
N SER A 210 20.46 -12.26 -14.30
CA SER A 210 20.08 -10.95 -13.79
C SER A 210 21.26 -10.27 -13.07
N SER A 211 21.88 -10.99 -12.14
CA SER A 211 23.07 -10.48 -11.42
C SER A 211 24.23 -10.16 -12.35
N GLY A 212 24.43 -10.93 -13.43
CA GLY A 212 25.41 -10.66 -14.45
C GLY A 212 25.14 -9.38 -15.27
N LEU A 213 23.89 -9.10 -15.61
CA LEU A 213 23.50 -7.86 -16.30
C LEU A 213 23.70 -6.64 -15.39
N ILE A 214 23.28 -6.74 -14.13
CA ILE A 214 23.46 -5.68 -13.14
C ILE A 214 24.95 -5.41 -12.87
N ALA A 215 25.78 -6.45 -12.73
CA ALA A 215 27.23 -6.30 -12.54
C ALA A 215 27.90 -5.64 -13.78
N LYS A 216 27.51 -6.01 -15.00
CA LYS A 216 27.99 -5.35 -16.23
C LYS A 216 27.61 -3.87 -16.26
N TYR A 217 26.39 -3.52 -15.87
CA TYR A 217 25.95 -2.13 -15.81
C TYR A 217 26.75 -1.34 -14.78
N ALA A 218 26.95 -1.89 -13.57
CA ALA A 218 27.80 -1.28 -12.54
C ALA A 218 29.24 -1.04 -13.04
N ASP A 219 29.86 -2.02 -13.70
CA ASP A 219 31.20 -1.88 -14.30
C ASP A 219 31.24 -0.79 -15.39
N MET A 220 30.19 -0.69 -16.22
CA MET A 220 30.07 0.40 -17.21
C MET A 220 30.00 1.78 -16.55
N LEU A 221 29.25 1.94 -15.45
CA LEU A 221 29.15 3.18 -14.72
C LEU A 221 30.51 3.56 -14.10
N LEU A 222 31.18 2.62 -13.43
CA LEU A 222 32.50 2.84 -12.81
C LEU A 222 33.55 3.24 -13.87
N LYS A 223 33.57 2.59 -15.03
CA LYS A 223 34.48 2.94 -16.14
C LYS A 223 34.19 4.32 -16.76
N LYS A 224 32.94 4.74 -16.81
CA LYS A 224 32.53 6.05 -17.33
C LYS A 224 32.91 7.18 -16.39
N ASN A 225 32.77 6.98 -15.07
CA ASN A 225 33.04 8.01 -14.06
C ASN A 225 34.51 8.17 -13.70
N SER A 226 35.39 7.22 -14.05
CA SER A 226 36.85 7.45 -13.93
C SER A 226 37.33 8.63 -14.81
N LYS A 227 36.47 9.19 -15.64
CA LYS A 227 36.76 10.35 -16.53
C LYS A 227 36.02 11.65 -16.18
N VAL A 228 35.03 11.65 -15.26
CA VAL A 228 34.24 12.84 -14.91
C VAL A 228 33.86 12.75 -13.43
N ALA A 229 34.33 13.70 -12.62
CA ALA A 229 34.10 13.77 -11.18
C ALA A 229 32.68 14.27 -10.88
N GLU A 230 31.72 13.37 -10.74
CA GLU A 230 30.46 13.59 -10.02
C GLU A 230 30.15 12.30 -9.24
N GLU A 231 30.81 12.14 -8.08
CA GLU A 231 30.69 10.98 -7.18
C GLU A 231 29.26 10.84 -6.59
N ASP A 232 28.61 11.96 -6.26
CA ASP A 232 27.32 11.96 -5.57
C ASP A 232 26.15 11.31 -6.38
N ASP A 233 26.13 11.45 -7.70
CA ASP A 233 25.09 10.87 -8.56
C ASP A 233 25.29 9.36 -8.78
N LEU A 234 26.53 8.87 -8.68
CA LEU A 234 26.86 7.46 -8.84
C LEU A 234 26.49 6.66 -7.60
N GLU A 235 26.81 7.15 -6.42
CA GLU A 235 26.54 6.50 -5.14
C GLU A 235 25.02 6.40 -4.91
N SER A 236 24.27 7.44 -5.27
CA SER A 236 22.82 7.45 -5.25
C SER A 236 22.22 6.41 -6.20
N LYS A 237 22.66 6.36 -7.46
CA LYS A 237 22.15 5.40 -8.47
C LYS A 237 22.55 3.95 -8.16
N LEU A 238 23.81 3.71 -7.80
CA LEU A 238 24.27 2.38 -7.42
C LEU A 238 23.67 1.92 -6.08
N GLY A 239 23.58 2.79 -5.08
CA GLY A 239 22.94 2.52 -3.81
C GLY A 239 21.48 2.15 -3.98
N HIS A 240 20.77 2.86 -4.84
CA HIS A 240 19.36 2.57 -5.14
C HIS A 240 19.20 1.23 -5.87
N VAL A 241 20.02 0.93 -6.89
CA VAL A 241 20.02 -0.36 -7.60
C VAL A 241 20.35 -1.51 -6.63
N VAL A 242 21.34 -1.34 -5.76
CA VAL A 242 21.79 -2.38 -4.85
C VAL A 242 20.83 -2.59 -3.70
N SER A 243 20.34 -1.52 -3.06
CA SER A 243 19.36 -1.64 -1.97
C SER A 243 18.04 -2.25 -2.46
N THR A 244 17.62 -1.91 -3.66
CA THR A 244 16.40 -2.41 -4.29
C THR A 244 16.52 -3.86 -4.75
N THR A 245 17.69 -4.26 -5.24
CA THR A 245 17.87 -5.55 -5.92
C THR A 245 18.35 -6.66 -4.97
N PHE A 246 19.04 -6.32 -3.87
CA PHE A 246 19.81 -7.28 -3.08
C PHE A 246 19.50 -7.30 -1.56
N PHE A 247 18.48 -6.62 -1.07
CA PHE A 247 18.08 -6.76 0.33
C PHE A 247 17.66 -8.21 0.63
N PRO A 248 18.29 -8.95 1.50
CA PRO A 248 19.11 -8.74 2.69
C PRO A 248 20.59 -9.17 2.59
N CYS A 249 21.19 -9.16 1.41
CA CYS A 249 22.62 -9.51 1.23
C CYS A 249 23.52 -8.33 0.83
N SER A 250 23.01 -7.08 0.93
CA SER A 250 23.67 -5.89 0.42
C SER A 250 25.02 -5.56 1.09
N ASP A 251 25.18 -5.84 2.38
CA ASP A 251 26.42 -5.51 3.10
C ASP A 251 27.65 -6.27 2.56
N ARG A 252 27.47 -7.50 2.08
CA ARG A 252 28.57 -8.27 1.47
C ARG A 252 28.87 -7.88 0.03
N PHE A 253 27.87 -7.42 -0.73
CA PHE A 253 28.07 -7.07 -2.15
C PHE A 253 28.66 -5.66 -2.28
N LEU A 254 28.23 -4.71 -1.46
CA LEU A 254 28.82 -3.36 -1.40
C LEU A 254 30.27 -3.41 -0.94
N SER A 255 30.60 -4.19 0.08
CA SER A 255 32.00 -4.36 0.52
C SER A 255 32.90 -5.03 -0.52
N THR A 256 32.33 -5.86 -1.41
CA THR A 256 33.09 -6.52 -2.49
C THR A 256 33.34 -5.61 -3.69
N ILE A 257 32.41 -4.67 -4.01
CA ILE A 257 32.52 -3.76 -5.19
C ILE A 257 33.19 -2.45 -4.82
N LEU A 258 32.92 -1.88 -3.66
CA LEU A 258 33.46 -0.57 -3.24
C LEU A 258 34.79 -0.66 -2.49
N GLY A 259 35.25 -1.88 -2.15
CA GLY A 259 36.42 -2.06 -1.32
C GLY A 259 36.14 -1.58 0.13
N ASP A 260 36.56 -2.33 1.11
CA ASP A 260 36.38 -1.99 2.53
C ASP A 260 37.15 -0.68 2.83
N PRO A 261 36.46 0.47 3.12
CA PRO A 261 37.17 1.74 3.37
C PRO A 261 37.99 1.73 4.69
N LEU A 262 38.00 0.60 5.42
CA LEU A 262 38.71 0.43 6.71
C LEU A 262 40.04 -0.31 6.61
N GLN A 263 40.59 -0.60 5.42
CA GLN A 263 41.93 -1.20 5.27
C GLN A 263 42.98 -0.27 4.63
N VAL A 264 42.87 1.03 4.85
CA VAL A 264 44.00 1.94 4.60
C VAL A 264 44.34 2.65 5.90
N SER A 265 45.21 2.03 6.67
CA SER A 265 46.03 2.67 7.71
C SER A 265 47.37 1.93 7.77
#